data_b7c760a086af7daa649e24c683463505
#
_entry.id   b7c760a086af7daa649e24c683463505
#
_cell.length_a   1.000
_cell.length_b   1.000
_cell.length_c   1.000
_cell.angle_alpha   90.00
_cell.angle_beta   90.00
_cell.angle_gamma   90.00
#
_symmetry.space_group_name_H-M   'P 1'
#
loop_
_entity.id
_entity.type
_entity.pdbx_description
1 polymer ?
#
loop_
_entity_poly.entity_id
_entity_poly.type
_entity_poly.pdbx_seq_one_letter_code
_entity_poly.pdbx_strand_id
1 'polypeptide(L)'
;MTQFDAKVLDAFLEQQEKLFPEIVAETREEADDFLAECMAVVVESKQEVWDYFEEEGVDIAGMDEDDILEADEVFDVGDGRYLIVE
;
A
#
# COMPACT_ATOMS: atom_id res chain seq x y z
N MET A 1 19.93 1.83 4.67
CA MET A 1 19.19 0.56 4.68
C MET A 1 17.71 0.83 4.49
N THR A 2 17.08 0.16 3.53
CA THR A 2 15.67 0.38 3.24
C THR A 2 14.79 -0.41 4.22
N GLN A 3 13.64 0.16 4.58
CA GLN A 3 12.65 -0.53 5.42
C GLN A 3 11.71 -1.41 4.60
N PHE A 4 11.64 -1.16 3.30
CA PHE A 4 10.78 -1.90 2.38
C PHE A 4 11.65 -2.53 1.31
N ASP A 5 11.27 -3.73 0.84
CA ASP A 5 12.07 -4.37 -0.19
C ASP A 5 11.83 -3.74 -1.57
N ALA A 6 12.67 -4.11 -2.54
CA ALA A 6 12.65 -3.50 -3.86
C ALA A 6 11.31 -3.69 -4.58
N LYS A 7 10.67 -4.85 -4.40
CA LYS A 7 9.38 -5.10 -5.03
C LYS A 7 8.29 -4.17 -4.51
N VAL A 8 8.29 -3.93 -3.19
CA VAL A 8 7.34 -3.00 -2.58
C VAL A 8 7.57 -1.59 -3.09
N LEU A 9 8.83 -1.17 -3.13
CA LEU A 9 9.17 0.17 -3.59
C LEU A 9 8.81 0.36 -5.07
N ASP A 10 9.08 -0.64 -5.90
CA ASP A 10 8.74 -0.58 -7.32
C ASP A 10 7.23 -0.52 -7.51
N ALA A 11 6.46 -1.30 -6.73
CA ALA A 11 5.01 -1.27 -6.81
C ALA A 11 4.47 0.12 -6.46
N PHE A 12 5.03 0.74 -5.41
CA PHE A 12 4.64 2.09 -5.04
C PHE A 12 4.98 3.09 -6.16
N LEU A 13 6.20 3.00 -6.71
CA LEU A 13 6.63 3.92 -7.76
C LEU A 13 5.74 3.82 -9.01
N GLU A 14 5.31 2.63 -9.36
CA GLU A 14 4.45 2.42 -10.51
C GLU A 14 3.02 2.89 -10.28
N GLN A 15 2.53 2.80 -9.06
CA GLN A 15 1.12 3.01 -8.74
C GLN A 15 0.84 4.27 -7.93
N GLN A 16 1.86 5.06 -7.62
CA GLN A 16 1.69 6.21 -6.73
C GLN A 16 0.64 7.22 -7.22
N GLU A 17 0.44 7.33 -8.54
CA GLU A 17 -0.54 8.23 -9.09
C GLU A 17 -1.98 7.82 -8.77
N LYS A 18 -2.17 6.58 -8.34
CA LYS A 18 -3.46 6.07 -7.91
C LYS A 18 -3.96 6.81 -6.66
N LEU A 19 -3.04 7.18 -5.78
CA LEU A 19 -3.36 7.85 -4.51
C LEU A 19 -3.06 9.34 -4.54
N PHE A 20 -2.03 9.75 -5.29
CA PHE A 20 -1.58 11.14 -5.32
C PHE A 20 -1.76 11.75 -6.71
N PRO A 21 -2.10 13.05 -6.79
CA PRO A 21 -2.30 13.70 -8.09
C PRO A 21 -1.00 13.92 -8.87
N GLU A 22 0.14 13.77 -8.21
CA GLU A 22 1.44 13.94 -8.86
C GLU A 22 2.44 12.95 -8.27
N ILE A 23 3.59 12.82 -8.95
CA ILE A 23 4.64 11.91 -8.51
C ILE A 23 5.30 12.46 -7.25
N VAL A 24 5.25 11.68 -6.16
CA VAL A 24 5.81 12.07 -4.86
C VAL A 24 7.20 11.46 -4.63
N ALA A 25 7.56 10.44 -5.40
CA ALA A 25 8.86 9.80 -5.31
C ALA A 25 9.31 9.38 -6.70
N GLU A 26 10.57 9.58 -7.03
CA GLU A 26 11.12 9.22 -8.32
C GLU A 26 12.12 8.06 -8.25
N THR A 27 12.63 7.77 -7.06
CA THR A 27 13.59 6.70 -6.85
C THR A 27 13.14 5.79 -5.72
N ARG A 28 13.73 4.61 -5.64
CA ARG A 28 13.43 3.68 -4.55
C ARG A 28 13.78 4.29 -3.19
N GLU A 29 14.86 5.03 -3.12
CA GLU A 29 15.28 5.68 -1.88
C GLU A 29 14.26 6.70 -1.42
N GLU A 30 13.77 7.53 -2.35
CA GLU A 30 12.72 8.50 -2.03
C GLU A 30 11.42 7.82 -1.62
N ALA A 31 11.08 6.72 -2.31
CA ALA A 31 9.88 5.96 -1.98
C ALA A 31 9.98 5.36 -0.58
N ASP A 32 11.13 4.81 -0.23
CA ASP A 32 11.35 4.23 1.09
C ASP A 32 11.17 5.27 2.20
N ASP A 33 11.79 6.43 2.02
CA ASP A 33 11.68 7.53 2.99
C ASP A 33 10.23 8.00 3.11
N PHE A 34 9.55 8.15 1.98
CA PHE A 34 8.17 8.60 1.97
C PHE A 34 7.25 7.62 2.69
N LEU A 35 7.39 6.33 2.39
CA LEU A 35 6.56 5.30 3.00
C LEU A 35 6.83 5.17 4.49
N ALA A 36 8.08 5.34 4.90
CA ALA A 36 8.42 5.31 6.32
C ALA A 36 7.77 6.47 7.07
N GLU A 37 7.76 7.65 6.47
CA GLU A 37 7.12 8.83 7.08
C GLU A 37 5.61 8.69 7.16
N CYS A 38 5.01 8.02 6.17
CA CYS A 38 3.57 7.80 6.16
C CYS A 38 3.15 6.62 7.04
N MET A 39 4.11 5.92 7.62
CA MET A 39 3.86 4.73 8.43
C MET A 39 3.13 3.65 7.63
N ALA A 40 3.53 3.50 6.36
CA ALA A 40 2.94 2.50 5.48
C ALA A 40 3.19 1.09 5.99
N VAL A 41 2.28 0.19 5.69
CA VAL A 41 2.31 -1.19 6.18
C VAL A 41 2.34 -2.15 4.99
N VAL A 42 3.12 -3.22 5.09
CA VAL A 42 3.13 -4.30 4.11
C VAL A 42 2.46 -5.51 4.74
N VAL A 43 1.46 -6.07 4.04
CA VAL A 43 0.75 -7.26 4.50
C VAL A 43 0.95 -8.37 3.47
N GLU A 44 0.77 -9.62 3.89
CA GLU A 44 1.12 -10.78 3.08
C GLU A 44 -0.05 -11.47 2.40
N SER A 45 -1.28 -10.98 2.61
CA SER A 45 -2.45 -11.60 2.01
C SER A 45 -3.61 -10.63 1.95
N LYS A 46 -4.63 -10.99 1.15
CA LYS A 46 -5.87 -10.22 1.08
C LYS A 46 -6.57 -10.16 2.44
N GLN A 47 -6.51 -11.26 3.18
CA GLN A 47 -7.14 -11.33 4.49
C GLN A 47 -6.50 -10.32 5.44
N GLU A 48 -5.18 -10.15 5.37
CA GLU A 48 -4.48 -9.19 6.21
C GLU A 48 -4.85 -7.75 5.84
N VAL A 49 -5.11 -7.47 4.56
CA VAL A 49 -5.61 -6.15 4.14
C VAL A 49 -6.96 -5.88 4.80
N TRP A 50 -7.84 -6.86 4.74
CA TRP A 50 -9.17 -6.77 5.36
C TRP A 50 -9.05 -6.52 6.86
N ASP A 51 -8.23 -7.33 7.54
CA ASP A 51 -8.04 -7.22 8.98
C ASP A 51 -7.47 -5.85 9.36
N TYR A 52 -6.56 -5.32 8.55
CA TYR A 52 -5.96 -4.02 8.79
C TYR A 52 -7.03 -2.92 8.78
N PHE A 53 -7.87 -2.91 7.75
CA PHE A 53 -8.92 -1.89 7.67
C PHE A 53 -9.94 -2.03 8.78
N GLU A 54 -10.26 -3.27 9.15
CA GLU A 54 -11.18 -3.52 10.24
C GLU A 54 -10.64 -2.98 11.57
N GLU A 55 -9.35 -3.18 11.84
CA GLU A 55 -8.71 -2.68 13.05
C GLU A 55 -8.61 -1.16 13.07
N GLU A 56 -8.45 -0.53 11.90
CA GLU A 56 -8.37 0.91 11.80
C GLU A 56 -9.73 1.59 11.89
N GLY A 57 -10.79 0.82 11.96
CA GLY A 57 -12.13 1.35 12.08
C GLY A 57 -12.74 1.84 10.78
N VAL A 58 -12.16 1.44 9.65
CA VAL A 58 -12.71 1.77 8.34
C VAL A 58 -13.99 0.97 8.12
N ASP A 59 -15.03 1.63 7.63
CA ASP A 59 -16.30 0.98 7.35
C ASP A 59 -16.17 0.12 6.09
N ILE A 60 -16.03 -1.18 6.30
CA ILE A 60 -15.92 -2.15 5.21
C ILE A 60 -17.16 -3.05 5.08
N ALA A 61 -18.21 -2.72 5.83
CA ALA A 61 -19.47 -3.45 5.74
C ALA A 61 -20.05 -3.27 4.33
N GLY A 62 -20.38 -4.35 3.68
CA GLY A 62 -20.89 -4.30 2.31
C GLY A 62 -19.83 -4.36 1.23
N MET A 63 -18.55 -4.37 1.60
CA MET A 63 -17.44 -4.58 0.67
C MET A 63 -16.97 -6.02 0.77
N ASP A 64 -16.43 -6.56 -0.32
CA ASP A 64 -15.75 -7.86 -0.25
C ASP A 64 -14.23 -7.64 -0.32
N GLU A 65 -13.46 -8.73 -0.22
CA GLU A 65 -12.01 -8.64 -0.19
C GLU A 65 -11.44 -8.05 -1.49
N ASP A 66 -12.06 -8.32 -2.62
CA ASP A 66 -11.60 -7.79 -3.91
C ASP A 66 -11.86 -6.28 -4.00
N ASP A 67 -12.99 -5.83 -3.49
CA ASP A 67 -13.32 -4.40 -3.48
C ASP A 67 -12.31 -3.61 -2.67
N ILE A 68 -11.87 -4.17 -1.54
CA ILE A 68 -10.94 -3.48 -0.65
C ILE A 68 -9.56 -3.33 -1.31
N LEU A 69 -9.17 -4.28 -2.16
CA LEU A 69 -7.91 -4.22 -2.88
C LEU A 69 -7.88 -3.14 -3.95
N GLU A 70 -9.04 -2.65 -4.36
CA GLU A 70 -9.14 -1.57 -5.33
C GLU A 70 -9.09 -0.19 -4.70
N ALA A 71 -9.05 -0.12 -3.37
CA ALA A 71 -8.93 1.16 -2.66
C ALA A 71 -7.63 1.87 -3.06
N ASP A 72 -7.68 3.19 -3.13
CA ASP A 72 -6.54 3.99 -3.58
C ASP A 72 -5.31 3.83 -2.68
N GLU A 73 -5.53 3.57 -1.40
CA GLU A 73 -4.44 3.38 -0.44
C GLU A 73 -3.82 1.99 -0.46
N VAL A 74 -4.36 1.05 -1.23
CA VAL A 74 -3.83 -0.32 -1.32
C VAL A 74 -3.10 -0.52 -2.64
N PHE A 75 -1.84 -0.93 -2.56
CA PHE A 75 -1.00 -1.17 -3.73
C PHE A 75 -0.63 -2.65 -3.82
N ASP A 76 -0.89 -3.26 -4.97
CA ASP A 76 -0.57 -4.66 -5.23
C ASP A 76 0.93 -4.78 -5.54
N VAL A 77 1.66 -5.51 -4.70
CA VAL A 77 3.11 -5.72 -4.90
C VAL A 77 3.38 -6.71 -6.04
N GLY A 78 2.44 -7.61 -6.30
CA GLY A 78 2.55 -8.54 -7.42
C GLY A 78 3.01 -9.94 -7.04
N ASP A 79 3.36 -10.17 -5.78
CA ASP A 79 3.79 -11.49 -5.29
C ASP A 79 2.91 -12.02 -4.16
N GLY A 80 1.69 -11.52 -4.07
CA GLY A 80 0.75 -11.91 -3.03
C GLY A 80 0.74 -10.97 -1.83
N ARG A 81 1.66 -10.03 -1.81
CA ARG A 81 1.73 -9.02 -0.75
C ARG A 81 1.04 -7.74 -1.21
N TYR A 82 0.67 -6.92 -0.24
CA TYR A 82 0.04 -5.63 -0.51
C TYR A 82 0.66 -4.56 0.37
N LEU A 83 0.78 -3.35 -0.18
CA LEU A 83 1.28 -2.19 0.54
C LEU A 83 0.08 -1.29 0.84
N ILE A 84 -0.06 -0.89 2.10
CA ILE A 84 -1.14 0.01 2.52
C ILE A 84 -0.52 1.33 2.93
N VAL A 85 -0.92 2.40 2.25
CA VAL A 85 -0.44 3.76 2.49
C VAL A 85 -1.63 4.61 2.92
N GLU A 86 -1.54 5.22 4.07
CA GLU A 86 -2.60 6.09 4.59
C GLU A 86 -2.29 7.56 4.44
#